data_fb0fdeff0a63089d82d97c71238ede7b
#
_entry.id   fb0fdeff0a63089d82d97c71238ede7b
#
_cell.length_a   1.000
_cell.length_b   1.000
_cell.length_c   1.000
_cell.angle_alpha   90.00
_cell.angle_beta   90.00
_cell.angle_gamma   90.00
#
_symmetry.space_group_name_H-M   'P 1'
#
loop_
_entity.id
_entity.type
_entity.pdbx_description
1 polymer ?
#
loop_
_entity_poly.entity_id
_entity_poly.type
_entity_poly.pdbx_seq_one_letter_code
_entity_poly.pdbx_strand_id
1 'polypeptide(L)'
;MTGKSTGRIIRSLSGFYEVQTGKGIVTCRGRGSLRRAHESPLTGDLVEITVERGKGMVEKILPRRNQFVRPAVANVDTLVIFAANTNPVTEPFLIDRVAAIAGDQEVEVILCVNKCDLDPAEDLIRIYTHAGFRVIAASAETGEGVEELRSLIRGKLTAFTGNSGVGKSSILNRLCPELKLPTGEVSEKLGRGRHTTRHVELYDLGEGTYVADTPGFSSFDTDQMDVMLKENLQYAFPDFRGFLGNCQFHDCTHRKEPGCAVRAALESGQIEPTRYDSYLRLYEKAAQIKLWELK
;
A
#
# COMPACT_ATOMS: atom_id res chain seq x y z
N MET A 1 27.07 -28.76 -7.76
CA MET A 1 27.65 -27.43 -7.46
C MET A 1 26.63 -26.67 -6.64
N THR A 2 26.96 -26.32 -5.42
CA THR A 2 26.15 -25.44 -4.55
C THR A 2 26.37 -24.01 -5.00
N GLY A 3 25.35 -23.40 -5.59
CA GLY A 3 25.40 -21.99 -5.98
C GLY A 3 24.65 -21.12 -4.96
N LYS A 4 25.31 -20.10 -4.41
CA LYS A 4 24.64 -19.02 -3.67
C LYS A 4 24.19 -17.96 -4.64
N SER A 5 22.96 -17.45 -4.48
CA SER A 5 22.44 -16.30 -5.23
C SER A 5 21.48 -15.48 -4.36
N THR A 6 21.24 -14.24 -4.77
CA THR A 6 20.21 -13.37 -4.19
C THR A 6 19.03 -13.30 -5.13
N GLY A 7 17.84 -13.09 -4.57
CA GLY A 7 16.63 -12.91 -5.37
C GLY A 7 15.50 -12.30 -4.55
N ARG A 8 14.40 -11.98 -5.22
CA ARG A 8 13.17 -11.46 -4.62
C ARG A 8 12.14 -12.57 -4.52
N ILE A 9 11.48 -12.72 -3.37
CA ILE A 9 10.32 -13.61 -3.24
C ILE A 9 9.16 -12.98 -4.00
N ILE A 10 8.71 -13.64 -5.05
CA ILE A 10 7.57 -13.19 -5.86
C ILE A 10 6.26 -13.88 -5.46
N ARG A 11 6.34 -15.02 -4.79
CA ARG A 11 5.17 -15.77 -4.32
C ARG A 11 5.50 -16.63 -3.11
N SER A 12 4.54 -16.72 -2.18
CA SER A 12 4.62 -17.57 -1.00
C SER A 12 3.40 -18.48 -0.93
N LEU A 13 3.59 -19.80 -0.92
CA LEU A 13 2.50 -20.76 -0.85
C LEU A 13 2.89 -21.95 0.04
N SER A 14 2.18 -22.14 1.16
CA SER A 14 2.29 -23.32 2.04
C SER A 14 3.74 -23.68 2.44
N GLY A 15 4.57 -22.65 2.72
CA GLY A 15 5.97 -22.82 3.14
C GLY A 15 6.95 -23.03 2.00
N PHE A 16 6.49 -22.89 0.75
CA PHE A 16 7.32 -22.77 -0.43
C PHE A 16 7.36 -21.32 -0.90
N TYR A 17 8.50 -20.91 -1.44
CA TYR A 17 8.77 -19.56 -1.90
C TYR A 17 9.29 -19.61 -3.32
N GLU A 18 8.64 -18.90 -4.23
CA GLU A 18 9.17 -18.69 -5.57
C GLU A 18 10.06 -17.45 -5.54
N VAL A 19 11.34 -17.64 -5.84
CA VAL A 19 12.34 -16.58 -5.77
C VAL A 19 12.81 -16.25 -7.18
N GLN A 20 12.54 -15.03 -7.62
CA GLN A 20 13.07 -14.48 -8.87
C GLN A 20 14.54 -14.13 -8.66
N THR A 21 15.41 -14.73 -9.46
CA THR A 21 16.86 -14.51 -9.47
C THR A 21 17.30 -14.02 -10.86
N GLY A 22 18.53 -13.55 -10.99
CA GLY A 22 19.09 -13.19 -12.29
C GLY A 22 19.21 -14.37 -13.29
N LYS A 23 18.94 -15.61 -12.83
CA LYS A 23 18.97 -16.84 -13.65
C LYS A 23 17.59 -17.45 -13.85
N GLY A 24 16.52 -16.79 -13.40
CA GLY A 24 15.14 -17.26 -13.45
C GLY A 24 14.56 -17.57 -12.09
N ILE A 25 13.37 -18.15 -12.07
CA ILE A 25 12.61 -18.46 -10.86
C ILE A 25 13.09 -19.77 -10.25
N VAL A 26 13.33 -19.75 -8.94
CA VAL A 26 13.72 -20.93 -8.16
C VAL A 26 12.70 -21.18 -7.06
N THR A 27 12.14 -22.40 -7.00
CA THR A 27 11.28 -22.81 -5.87
C THR A 27 12.14 -23.17 -4.67
N CYS A 28 11.95 -22.47 -3.56
CA CYS A 28 12.71 -22.59 -2.33
C CYS A 28 11.85 -23.05 -1.15
N ARG A 29 12.49 -23.65 -0.14
CA ARG A 29 11.93 -23.79 1.21
C ARG A 29 12.68 -22.90 2.18
N GLY A 30 12.00 -22.45 3.25
CA GLY A 30 12.67 -21.73 4.33
C GLY A 30 13.55 -22.66 5.17
N ARG A 31 14.78 -22.23 5.50
CA ARG A 31 15.66 -22.96 6.41
C ARG A 31 15.06 -23.00 7.82
N GLY A 32 15.24 -24.10 8.54
CA GLY A 32 14.70 -24.26 9.90
C GLY A 32 15.22 -23.22 10.92
N SER A 33 16.35 -22.56 10.65
CA SER A 33 16.88 -21.44 11.46
C SER A 33 15.95 -20.22 11.42
N LEU A 34 15.34 -19.90 10.28
CA LEU A 34 14.40 -18.77 10.14
C LEU A 34 13.16 -18.98 11.03
N ARG A 35 12.64 -20.20 11.09
CA ARG A 35 11.52 -20.52 11.99
C ARG A 35 11.88 -20.36 13.48
N ARG A 36 13.12 -20.70 13.86
CA ARG A 36 13.61 -20.54 15.24
C ARG A 36 13.82 -19.09 15.63
N ALA A 37 14.17 -18.23 14.65
CA ALA A 37 14.28 -16.79 14.83
C ALA A 37 12.93 -16.06 14.78
N HIS A 38 11.79 -16.78 14.62
CA HIS A 38 10.48 -16.20 14.37
C HIS A 38 10.41 -15.29 13.13
N GLU A 39 11.36 -15.45 12.20
CA GLU A 39 11.39 -14.73 10.94
C GLU A 39 10.67 -15.53 9.85
N SER A 40 9.53 -15.03 9.40
CA SER A 40 8.80 -15.61 8.27
C SER A 40 9.10 -14.84 7.00
N PRO A 41 9.60 -15.50 5.92
CA PRO A 41 9.76 -14.84 4.65
C PRO A 41 8.41 -14.37 4.09
N LEU A 42 8.39 -13.15 3.54
CA LEU A 42 7.23 -12.52 2.94
C LEU A 42 7.42 -12.35 1.44
N THR A 43 6.34 -12.25 0.70
CA THR A 43 6.37 -11.78 -0.69
C THR A 43 6.96 -10.37 -0.72
N GLY A 44 7.89 -10.12 -1.66
CA GLY A 44 8.65 -8.86 -1.72
C GLY A 44 10.01 -8.90 -1.01
N ASP A 45 10.27 -9.86 -0.12
CA ASP A 45 11.58 -9.98 0.53
C ASP A 45 12.71 -10.20 -0.47
N LEU A 46 13.83 -9.53 -0.21
CA LEU A 46 15.12 -9.88 -0.79
C LEU A 46 15.78 -10.95 0.07
N VAL A 47 16.20 -12.05 -0.56
CA VAL A 47 16.72 -13.21 0.16
C VAL A 47 18.01 -13.74 -0.45
N GLU A 48 18.86 -14.32 0.41
CA GLU A 48 19.96 -15.19 -0.02
C GLU A 48 19.45 -16.63 -0.11
N ILE A 49 19.70 -17.28 -1.23
CA ILE A 49 19.31 -18.68 -1.45
C ILE A 49 20.51 -19.52 -1.81
N THR A 50 20.43 -20.80 -1.47
CA THR A 50 21.30 -21.86 -2.01
C THR A 50 20.49 -22.78 -2.90
N VAL A 51 21.10 -23.26 -3.98
CA VAL A 51 20.47 -24.22 -4.90
C VAL A 51 21.31 -25.48 -4.97
N GLU A 52 20.70 -26.62 -4.60
CA GLU A 52 21.31 -27.93 -4.68
C GLU A 52 20.40 -28.89 -5.43
N ARG A 53 20.92 -29.50 -6.51
CA ARG A 53 20.18 -30.50 -7.33
C ARG A 53 18.79 -30.00 -7.75
N GLY A 54 18.67 -28.69 -8.12
CA GLY A 54 17.43 -28.09 -8.54
C GLY A 54 16.46 -27.71 -7.42
N LYS A 55 16.83 -27.91 -6.15
CA LYS A 55 16.03 -27.49 -4.97
C LYS A 55 16.65 -26.26 -4.33
N GLY A 56 15.86 -25.22 -4.16
CA GLY A 56 16.26 -23.99 -3.50
C GLY A 56 16.00 -24.01 -1.97
N MET A 57 16.84 -23.30 -1.24
CA MET A 57 16.65 -23.03 0.18
C MET A 57 16.89 -21.57 0.47
N VAL A 58 15.95 -20.91 1.14
CA VAL A 58 16.13 -19.54 1.68
C VAL A 58 16.98 -19.65 2.93
N GLU A 59 18.20 -19.12 2.84
CA GLU A 59 19.18 -19.13 3.92
C GLU A 59 19.01 -17.94 4.85
N LYS A 60 18.74 -16.74 4.26
CA LYS A 60 18.66 -15.48 4.99
C LYS A 60 17.68 -14.53 4.31
N ILE A 61 16.93 -13.79 5.12
CA ILE A 61 16.15 -12.63 4.70
C ILE A 61 17.06 -11.40 4.86
N LEU A 62 17.15 -10.59 3.80
CA LEU A 62 17.90 -9.32 3.88
C LEU A 62 17.04 -8.27 4.61
N PRO A 63 17.68 -7.22 5.18
CA PRO A 63 16.94 -6.17 5.89
C PRO A 63 15.77 -5.62 5.08
N ARG A 64 14.60 -5.58 5.67
CA ARG A 64 13.40 -4.96 5.11
C ARG A 64 13.46 -3.46 5.29
N ARG A 65 12.99 -2.70 4.29
CA ARG A 65 12.74 -1.26 4.42
C ARG A 65 11.41 -1.00 5.12
N ASN A 66 10.42 -1.80 4.78
CA ASN A 66 9.09 -1.78 5.36
C ASN A 66 8.43 -3.16 5.20
N GLN A 67 7.34 -3.36 5.93
CA GLN A 67 6.50 -4.54 5.78
C GLN A 67 5.08 -4.23 6.17
N PHE A 68 4.12 -4.86 5.51
CA PHE A 68 2.71 -4.84 5.86
C PHE A 68 2.29 -6.21 6.37
N VAL A 69 1.44 -6.24 7.41
CA VAL A 69 0.95 -7.48 8.00
C VAL A 69 -0.21 -8.04 7.16
N ARG A 70 -1.06 -7.17 6.66
CA ARG A 70 -2.20 -7.53 5.81
C ARG A 70 -2.41 -6.50 4.71
N PRO A 71 -2.12 -6.88 3.48
CA PRO A 71 -1.55 -8.15 3.03
C PRO A 71 -0.09 -8.31 3.45
N ALA A 72 0.35 -9.56 3.65
CA ALA A 72 1.72 -9.88 4.06
C ALA A 72 2.70 -9.66 2.90
N VAL A 73 3.22 -8.43 2.79
CA VAL A 73 4.16 -7.99 1.75
C VAL A 73 5.24 -7.10 2.36
N ALA A 74 6.47 -7.21 1.83
CA ALA A 74 7.61 -6.43 2.28
C ALA A 74 8.26 -5.64 1.13
N ASN A 75 9.03 -4.61 1.50
CA ASN A 75 9.83 -3.79 0.59
C ASN A 75 9.00 -3.11 -0.51
N VAL A 76 7.80 -2.66 -0.17
CA VAL A 76 6.95 -1.87 -1.06
C VAL A 76 7.56 -0.48 -1.23
N ASP A 77 7.73 -0.04 -2.48
CA ASP A 77 8.23 1.29 -2.83
C ASP A 77 7.08 2.30 -2.89
N THR A 78 5.96 1.89 -3.49
CA THR A 78 4.84 2.78 -3.78
C THR A 78 3.52 2.07 -3.53
N LEU A 79 2.59 2.77 -2.89
CA LEU A 79 1.19 2.35 -2.75
C LEU A 79 0.32 3.22 -3.64
N VAL A 80 -0.34 2.62 -4.63
CA VAL A 80 -1.34 3.32 -5.46
C VAL A 80 -2.72 3.08 -4.86
N ILE A 81 -3.36 4.18 -4.43
CA ILE A 81 -4.73 4.18 -3.92
C ILE A 81 -5.65 4.54 -5.09
N PHE A 82 -6.53 3.61 -5.48
CA PHE A 82 -7.57 3.89 -6.47
C PHE A 82 -8.80 4.46 -5.80
N ALA A 83 -9.26 5.59 -6.32
CA ALA A 83 -10.48 6.26 -5.92
C ALA A 83 -11.33 6.56 -7.14
N ALA A 84 -12.61 6.87 -6.93
CA ALA A 84 -13.51 7.41 -7.94
C ALA A 84 -14.54 8.32 -7.26
N ASN A 85 -15.02 9.33 -7.99
CA ASN A 85 -16.10 10.22 -7.54
C ASN A 85 -17.48 9.75 -8.03
N THR A 86 -17.54 8.61 -8.72
CA THR A 86 -18.78 8.02 -9.25
C THR A 86 -18.72 6.49 -9.25
N ASN A 87 -19.81 5.86 -8.89
CA ASN A 87 -20.13 4.41 -8.94
C ASN A 87 -18.95 3.43 -8.74
N PRO A 88 -18.42 3.29 -7.52
CA PRO A 88 -18.84 3.92 -6.26
C PRO A 88 -18.09 5.23 -6.01
N VAL A 89 -18.68 6.12 -5.23
CA VAL A 89 -17.97 7.29 -4.66
C VAL A 89 -17.05 6.81 -3.55
N THR A 90 -15.80 7.24 -3.60
CA THR A 90 -14.81 6.90 -2.55
C THR A 90 -14.85 7.97 -1.45
N GLU A 91 -15.14 7.56 -0.23
CA GLU A 91 -15.10 8.45 0.94
C GLU A 91 -13.65 8.89 1.21
N PRO A 92 -13.35 10.21 1.33
CA PRO A 92 -12.01 10.73 1.62
C PRO A 92 -11.34 10.09 2.83
N PHE A 93 -12.09 9.82 3.88
CA PHE A 93 -11.58 9.16 5.09
C PHE A 93 -10.92 7.80 4.82
N LEU A 94 -11.43 7.04 3.85
CA LEU A 94 -10.84 5.73 3.49
C LEU A 94 -9.49 5.92 2.79
N ILE A 95 -9.37 6.94 1.93
CA ILE A 95 -8.11 7.30 1.28
C ILE A 95 -7.10 7.73 2.34
N ASP A 96 -7.50 8.62 3.25
CA ASP A 96 -6.67 9.20 4.31
C ASP A 96 -6.16 8.12 5.26
N ARG A 97 -7.00 7.18 5.62
CA ARG A 97 -6.65 6.06 6.49
C ARG A 97 -5.57 5.18 5.89
N VAL A 98 -5.73 4.81 4.61
CA VAL A 98 -4.74 3.98 3.91
C VAL A 98 -3.45 4.76 3.67
N ALA A 99 -3.56 6.04 3.30
CA ALA A 99 -2.40 6.91 3.11
C ALA A 99 -1.60 7.09 4.40
N ALA A 100 -2.29 7.20 5.54
CA ALA A 100 -1.64 7.29 6.85
C ALA A 100 -0.88 6.02 7.20
N ILE A 101 -1.45 4.84 6.96
CA ILE A 101 -0.75 3.54 7.16
C ILE A 101 0.49 3.45 6.28
N ALA A 102 0.40 3.87 5.01
CA ALA A 102 1.56 3.88 4.12
C ALA A 102 2.62 4.90 4.59
N GLY A 103 2.20 6.06 5.07
CA GLY A 103 3.08 7.10 5.60
C GLY A 103 3.85 6.67 6.85
N ASP A 104 3.24 5.89 7.75
CA ASP A 104 3.90 5.29 8.92
C ASP A 104 4.98 4.26 8.52
N GLN A 105 4.81 3.62 7.38
CA GLN A 105 5.77 2.67 6.79
C GLN A 105 6.75 3.34 5.81
N GLU A 106 6.75 4.67 5.71
CA GLU A 106 7.60 5.45 4.78
C GLU A 106 7.42 5.04 3.30
N VAL A 107 6.21 4.61 2.93
CA VAL A 107 5.86 4.23 1.56
C VAL A 107 5.28 5.43 0.81
N GLU A 108 5.78 5.67 -0.40
CA GLU A 108 5.25 6.70 -1.29
C GLU A 108 3.79 6.38 -1.67
N VAL A 109 2.91 7.38 -1.58
CA VAL A 109 1.50 7.24 -1.94
C VAL A 109 1.21 7.98 -3.24
N ILE A 110 0.58 7.30 -4.19
CA ILE A 110 -0.01 7.87 -5.40
C ILE A 110 -1.52 7.68 -5.32
N LEU A 111 -2.28 8.76 -5.47
CA LEU A 111 -3.73 8.68 -5.62
C LEU A 111 -4.09 8.63 -7.11
N CYS A 112 -4.69 7.54 -7.56
CA CYS A 112 -5.21 7.38 -8.91
C CYS A 112 -6.74 7.52 -8.89
N VAL A 113 -7.25 8.67 -9.31
CA VAL A 113 -8.68 8.94 -9.41
C VAL A 113 -9.16 8.46 -10.76
N ASN A 114 -9.88 7.34 -10.77
CA ASN A 114 -10.37 6.70 -11.98
C ASN A 114 -11.80 7.14 -12.32
N LYS A 115 -12.23 6.85 -13.54
CA LYS A 115 -13.55 7.22 -14.11
C LYS A 115 -13.73 8.73 -14.33
N CYS A 116 -12.62 9.44 -14.57
CA CYS A 116 -12.67 10.87 -14.87
C CYS A 116 -13.39 11.20 -16.18
N ASP A 117 -13.60 10.21 -17.04
CA ASP A 117 -14.48 10.29 -18.21
C ASP A 117 -15.97 10.45 -17.86
N LEU A 118 -16.38 9.98 -16.68
CA LEU A 118 -17.75 10.08 -16.15
C LEU A 118 -17.93 11.27 -15.22
N ASP A 119 -16.93 11.54 -14.39
CA ASP A 119 -16.90 12.63 -13.41
C ASP A 119 -15.45 13.10 -13.22
N PRO A 120 -15.11 14.38 -13.53
CA PRO A 120 -13.73 14.89 -13.44
C PRO A 120 -13.15 14.88 -12.03
N ALA A 121 -13.97 14.71 -10.98
CA ALA A 121 -13.56 14.62 -9.57
C ALA A 121 -12.70 15.80 -9.09
N GLU A 122 -12.97 17.02 -9.58
CA GLU A 122 -12.14 18.21 -9.39
C GLU A 122 -11.81 18.50 -7.92
N ASP A 123 -12.81 18.42 -7.04
CA ASP A 123 -12.61 18.64 -5.61
C ASP A 123 -11.71 17.58 -4.97
N LEU A 124 -11.89 16.32 -5.31
CA LEU A 124 -11.06 15.23 -4.78
C LEU A 124 -9.61 15.40 -5.23
N ILE A 125 -9.38 15.70 -6.50
CA ILE A 125 -8.04 15.95 -7.06
C ILE A 125 -7.41 17.17 -6.40
N ARG A 126 -8.15 18.28 -6.25
CA ARG A 126 -7.68 19.51 -5.62
C ARG A 126 -7.24 19.27 -4.17
N ILE A 127 -8.09 18.62 -3.36
CA ILE A 127 -7.84 18.35 -1.94
C ILE A 127 -6.53 17.57 -1.76
N TYR A 128 -6.36 16.47 -2.50
CA TYR A 128 -5.18 15.62 -2.33
C TYR A 128 -3.92 16.21 -2.96
N THR A 129 -4.04 16.98 -4.05
CA THR A 129 -2.91 17.74 -4.60
C THR A 129 -2.44 18.82 -3.61
N HIS A 130 -3.38 19.55 -3.00
CA HIS A 130 -3.06 20.53 -1.96
C HIS A 130 -2.43 19.90 -0.72
N ALA A 131 -2.86 18.68 -0.35
CA ALA A 131 -2.27 17.93 0.75
C ALA A 131 -0.87 17.34 0.41
N GLY A 132 -0.34 17.59 -0.79
CA GLY A 132 1.00 17.19 -1.21
C GLY A 132 1.11 15.78 -1.77
N PHE A 133 0.00 15.12 -2.09
CA PHE A 133 0.02 13.82 -2.76
C PHE A 133 0.28 13.96 -4.27
N ARG A 134 0.92 12.94 -4.85
CA ARG A 134 0.89 12.76 -6.29
C ARG A 134 -0.49 12.22 -6.69
N VAL A 135 -1.24 13.01 -7.47
CA VAL A 135 -2.59 12.65 -7.92
C VAL A 135 -2.60 12.48 -9.44
N ILE A 136 -3.22 11.41 -9.91
CA ILE A 136 -3.41 11.12 -11.32
C ILE A 136 -4.92 11.07 -11.60
N ALA A 137 -5.40 11.91 -12.50
CA ALA A 137 -6.71 11.75 -13.11
C ALA A 137 -6.62 10.64 -14.17
N ALA A 138 -7.49 9.64 -14.10
CA ALA A 138 -7.42 8.48 -14.95
C ALA A 138 -8.79 8.03 -15.45
N SER A 139 -8.80 7.35 -16.59
CA SER A 139 -9.94 6.60 -17.09
C SER A 139 -9.48 5.26 -17.64
N ALA A 140 -9.96 4.19 -17.04
CA ALA A 140 -9.77 2.85 -17.59
C ALA A 140 -10.47 2.68 -18.94
N GLU A 141 -11.51 3.46 -19.24
CA GLU A 141 -12.26 3.39 -20.50
C GLU A 141 -11.49 4.06 -21.64
N THR A 142 -11.00 5.28 -21.45
CA THR A 142 -10.29 6.02 -22.49
C THR A 142 -8.79 5.71 -22.54
N GLY A 143 -8.19 5.29 -21.42
CA GLY A 143 -6.76 5.10 -21.26
C GLY A 143 -6.03 6.34 -20.72
N GLU A 144 -6.74 7.42 -20.45
CA GLU A 144 -6.18 8.63 -19.84
C GLU A 144 -5.52 8.31 -18.49
N GLY A 145 -4.37 8.94 -18.21
CA GLY A 145 -3.60 8.77 -16.96
C GLY A 145 -2.85 7.44 -16.82
N VAL A 146 -3.12 6.43 -17.68
CA VAL A 146 -2.51 5.09 -17.55
C VAL A 146 -1.02 5.13 -17.82
N GLU A 147 -0.57 5.88 -18.83
CA GLU A 147 0.86 5.97 -19.16
C GLU A 147 1.65 6.79 -18.13
N GLU A 148 1.01 7.82 -17.54
CA GLU A 148 1.58 8.55 -16.41
C GLU A 148 1.79 7.60 -15.22
N LEU A 149 0.77 6.81 -14.85
CA LEU A 149 0.86 5.82 -13.79
C LEU A 149 1.98 4.81 -14.08
N ARG A 150 2.08 4.30 -15.33
CA ARG A 150 3.14 3.38 -15.76
C ARG A 150 4.53 3.97 -15.50
N SER A 151 4.73 5.24 -15.87
CA SER A 151 6.01 5.91 -15.70
C SER A 151 6.41 6.08 -14.23
N LEU A 152 5.45 6.35 -13.35
CA LEU A 152 5.67 6.56 -11.91
C LEU A 152 6.00 5.28 -11.15
N ILE A 153 5.52 4.11 -11.62
CA ILE A 153 5.76 2.82 -10.98
C ILE A 153 6.97 2.07 -11.55
N ARG A 154 7.59 2.58 -12.62
CA ARG A 154 8.74 1.94 -13.29
C ARG A 154 9.90 1.73 -12.31
N GLY A 155 10.46 0.53 -12.30
CA GLY A 155 11.56 0.13 -11.43
C GLY A 155 11.19 -0.03 -9.94
N LYS A 156 9.91 0.00 -9.60
CA LYS A 156 9.41 -0.06 -8.23
C LYS A 156 8.60 -1.33 -7.97
N LEU A 157 8.57 -1.77 -6.69
CA LEU A 157 7.57 -2.69 -6.21
C LEU A 157 6.36 -1.87 -5.75
N THR A 158 5.26 -1.99 -6.48
CA THR A 158 4.05 -1.21 -6.27
C THR A 158 2.91 -2.10 -5.80
N ALA A 159 2.29 -1.71 -4.68
CA ALA A 159 1.05 -2.32 -4.21
C ALA A 159 -0.15 -1.47 -4.66
N PHE A 160 -1.31 -2.11 -4.87
CA PHE A 160 -2.53 -1.45 -5.33
C PHE A 160 -3.67 -1.68 -4.36
N THR A 161 -4.38 -0.62 -4.01
CA THR A 161 -5.55 -0.67 -3.11
C THR A 161 -6.69 0.19 -3.64
N GLY A 162 -7.87 -0.01 -3.14
CA GLY A 162 -9.06 0.75 -3.50
C GLY A 162 -10.34 -0.07 -3.33
N ASN A 163 -11.48 0.59 -3.24
CA ASN A 163 -12.77 -0.08 -3.10
C ASN A 163 -13.08 -1.00 -4.28
N SER A 164 -13.95 -1.99 -4.05
CA SER A 164 -14.53 -2.75 -5.16
C SER A 164 -15.28 -1.81 -6.11
N GLY A 165 -15.17 -2.06 -7.41
CA GLY A 165 -15.86 -1.28 -8.42
C GLY A 165 -15.21 0.06 -8.83
N VAL A 166 -14.13 0.54 -8.18
CA VAL A 166 -13.41 1.77 -8.60
C VAL A 166 -12.63 1.60 -9.92
N GLY A 167 -12.58 0.39 -10.49
CA GLY A 167 -11.91 0.11 -11.77
C GLY A 167 -10.43 -0.28 -11.65
N LYS A 168 -9.98 -0.71 -10.48
CA LYS A 168 -8.59 -1.17 -10.25
C LYS A 168 -8.16 -2.22 -11.26
N SER A 169 -8.90 -3.34 -11.39
CA SER A 169 -8.59 -4.40 -12.35
C SER A 169 -8.58 -3.92 -13.80
N SER A 170 -9.43 -2.96 -14.14
CA SER A 170 -9.47 -2.38 -15.48
C SER A 170 -8.22 -1.57 -15.80
N ILE A 171 -7.75 -0.72 -14.86
CA ILE A 171 -6.48 0.00 -15.01
C ILE A 171 -5.30 -0.98 -15.06
N LEU A 172 -5.28 -1.99 -14.17
CA LEU A 172 -4.22 -3.00 -14.17
C LEU A 172 -4.13 -3.79 -15.48
N ASN A 173 -5.27 -4.16 -16.07
CA ASN A 173 -5.31 -4.81 -17.39
C ASN A 173 -4.80 -3.90 -18.51
N ARG A 174 -4.94 -2.58 -18.40
CA ARG A 174 -4.34 -1.63 -19.33
C ARG A 174 -2.83 -1.45 -19.10
N LEU A 175 -2.39 -1.45 -17.83
CA LEU A 175 -0.96 -1.41 -17.49
C LEU A 175 -0.24 -2.67 -17.94
N CYS A 176 -0.88 -3.83 -17.75
CA CYS A 176 -0.35 -5.14 -18.09
C CYS A 176 -1.44 -6.03 -18.68
N PRO A 177 -1.62 -6.03 -20.02
CA PRO A 177 -2.66 -6.82 -20.69
C PRO A 177 -2.55 -8.33 -20.47
N GLU A 178 -1.35 -8.82 -20.15
CA GLU A 178 -1.11 -10.23 -19.87
C GLU A 178 -1.76 -10.73 -18.57
N LEU A 179 -2.04 -9.85 -17.60
CA LEU A 179 -2.65 -10.21 -16.32
C LEU A 179 -4.06 -10.78 -16.48
N LYS A 180 -4.84 -10.29 -17.45
CA LYS A 180 -6.21 -10.72 -17.73
C LYS A 180 -7.09 -10.83 -16.49
N LEU A 181 -6.96 -9.84 -15.59
CA LEU A 181 -7.73 -9.80 -14.34
C LEU A 181 -9.23 -9.72 -14.63
N PRO A 182 -10.08 -10.43 -13.87
CA PRO A 182 -11.53 -10.32 -14.01
C PRO A 182 -11.98 -8.88 -13.70
N THR A 183 -12.82 -8.31 -14.59
CA THR A 183 -13.39 -6.97 -14.44
C THR A 183 -14.90 -7.07 -14.22
N GLY A 184 -15.51 -6.12 -13.46
CA GLY A 184 -16.94 -6.05 -13.20
C GLY A 184 -17.44 -6.96 -12.09
N GLU A 185 -18.74 -7.26 -12.07
CA GLU A 185 -19.42 -8.06 -11.01
C GLU A 185 -18.90 -9.48 -10.84
N VAL A 186 -18.14 -10.00 -11.81
CA VAL A 186 -17.52 -11.34 -11.75
C VAL A 186 -16.44 -11.40 -10.67
N SER A 187 -15.75 -10.28 -10.41
CA SER A 187 -14.72 -10.23 -9.36
C SER A 187 -15.30 -10.37 -7.95
N GLU A 188 -16.53 -9.91 -7.71
CA GLU A 188 -17.23 -10.10 -6.43
C GLU A 188 -17.65 -11.55 -6.18
N LYS A 189 -18.08 -12.26 -7.21
CA LYS A 189 -18.51 -13.67 -7.10
C LYS A 189 -17.35 -14.63 -6.90
N LEU A 190 -16.20 -14.37 -7.51
CA LEU A 190 -14.99 -15.17 -7.33
C LEU A 190 -14.28 -14.91 -5.99
N GLY A 191 -14.43 -13.70 -5.41
CA GLY A 191 -13.88 -13.36 -4.09
C GLY A 191 -14.65 -13.93 -2.90
N ARG A 192 -15.88 -14.43 -3.08
CA ARG A 192 -16.74 -14.99 -2.00
C ARG A 192 -16.65 -16.51 -1.82
N GLY A 193 -15.74 -17.19 -2.55
CA GLY A 193 -15.45 -18.61 -2.31
C GLY A 193 -14.78 -18.81 -0.95
N ARG A 194 -15.42 -19.63 -0.09
CA ARG A 194 -14.94 -20.05 1.26
C ARG A 194 -13.43 -20.31 1.28
N HIS A 195 -12.71 -19.62 2.20
CA HIS A 195 -11.35 -19.99 2.68
C HIS A 195 -10.26 -20.16 1.60
N THR A 196 -10.13 -19.26 0.63
CA THR A 196 -8.87 -19.15 -0.10
C THR A 196 -7.90 -18.32 0.72
N THR A 197 -6.84 -18.95 1.19
CA THR A 197 -5.68 -18.31 1.82
C THR A 197 -5.25 -17.17 0.91
N ARG A 198 -5.33 -15.93 1.42
CA ARG A 198 -5.03 -14.70 0.67
C ARG A 198 -3.53 -14.63 0.47
N HIS A 199 -3.03 -15.19 -0.63
CA HIS A 199 -1.61 -15.13 -0.99
C HIS A 199 -1.36 -13.86 -1.80
N VAL A 200 -0.31 -13.14 -1.44
CA VAL A 200 0.22 -12.05 -2.25
C VAL A 200 1.10 -12.66 -3.34
N GLU A 201 0.92 -12.20 -4.56
CA GLU A 201 1.74 -12.56 -5.71
C GLU A 201 2.27 -11.29 -6.38
N LEU A 202 3.54 -11.31 -6.78
CA LEU A 202 4.15 -10.22 -7.55
C LEU A 202 4.18 -10.60 -9.02
N TYR A 203 3.65 -9.71 -9.84
CA TYR A 203 3.77 -9.75 -11.29
C TYR A 203 4.98 -8.92 -11.73
N ASP A 204 5.90 -9.52 -12.44
CA ASP A 204 7.06 -8.85 -13.02
C ASP A 204 6.67 -8.21 -14.36
N LEU A 205 6.70 -6.88 -14.42
CA LEU A 205 6.42 -6.10 -15.63
C LEU A 205 7.71 -5.75 -16.42
N GLY A 206 8.85 -6.33 -16.03
CA GLY A 206 10.14 -6.03 -16.61
C GLY A 206 10.82 -4.79 -15.98
N GLU A 207 12.08 -4.59 -16.30
CA GLU A 207 12.89 -3.45 -15.85
C GLU A 207 12.88 -3.23 -14.31
N GLY A 208 12.74 -4.32 -13.53
CA GLY A 208 12.66 -4.26 -12.07
C GLY A 208 11.34 -3.73 -11.52
N THR A 209 10.33 -3.62 -12.35
CA THR A 209 8.97 -3.19 -11.98
C THR A 209 8.14 -4.37 -11.54
N TYR A 210 7.63 -4.32 -10.33
CA TYR A 210 6.76 -5.36 -9.77
C TYR A 210 5.43 -4.77 -9.33
N VAL A 211 4.35 -5.49 -9.63
CA VAL A 211 3.00 -5.18 -9.17
C VAL A 211 2.56 -6.27 -8.20
N ALA A 212 2.22 -5.88 -6.98
CA ALA A 212 1.66 -6.79 -6.00
C ALA A 212 0.15 -6.92 -6.21
N ASP A 213 -0.32 -8.13 -6.59
CA ASP A 213 -1.72 -8.48 -6.45
C ASP A 213 -1.99 -8.79 -4.99
N THR A 214 -2.73 -7.90 -4.37
CA THR A 214 -2.98 -7.91 -2.93
C THR A 214 -4.48 -8.00 -2.66
N PRO A 215 -5.07 -9.21 -2.67
CA PRO A 215 -6.50 -9.38 -2.41
C PRO A 215 -6.98 -8.77 -1.09
N GLY A 216 -6.08 -8.52 -0.14
CA GLY A 216 -6.35 -7.90 1.15
C GLY A 216 -6.38 -6.36 1.11
N PHE A 217 -5.70 -5.71 0.16
CA PHE A 217 -5.81 -4.28 -0.13
C PHE A 217 -7.00 -3.96 -1.06
N SER A 218 -7.69 -4.96 -1.59
CA SER A 218 -8.80 -4.77 -2.53
C SER A 218 -10.09 -4.22 -1.90
N SER A 219 -10.18 -4.20 -0.59
CA SER A 219 -11.18 -3.48 0.17
C SER A 219 -10.43 -2.64 1.21
N PHE A 220 -10.89 -1.43 1.49
CA PHE A 220 -10.39 -0.62 2.62
C PHE A 220 -10.74 -1.27 3.98
N ASP A 221 -10.67 -2.61 4.04
CA ASP A 221 -10.89 -3.40 5.27
C ASP A 221 -9.64 -3.30 6.16
N THR A 222 -9.41 -2.05 6.57
CA THR A 222 -8.26 -1.60 7.35
C THR A 222 -8.43 -1.89 8.85
N ASP A 223 -9.55 -2.48 9.29
CA ASP A 223 -9.74 -2.84 10.70
C ASP A 223 -8.78 -3.96 11.16
N GLN A 224 -8.13 -4.62 10.20
CA GLN A 224 -7.13 -5.66 10.40
C GLN A 224 -5.73 -5.26 9.88
N MET A 225 -5.56 -4.02 9.39
CA MET A 225 -4.26 -3.48 8.96
C MET A 225 -3.45 -2.99 10.17
N ASP A 226 -2.19 -2.70 9.93
CA ASP A 226 -1.23 -2.29 10.94
C ASP A 226 -1.78 -1.22 11.89
N VAL A 227 -1.51 -1.44 13.16
CA VAL A 227 -1.94 -0.57 14.25
C VAL A 227 -0.99 0.64 14.28
N MET A 228 -1.48 1.79 13.85
CA MET A 228 -0.75 3.04 13.98
C MET A 228 -0.93 3.61 15.38
N LEU A 229 0.17 3.93 16.06
CA LEU A 229 0.13 4.60 17.34
C LEU A 229 -0.26 6.07 17.15
N LYS A 230 -1.08 6.59 18.07
CA LYS A 230 -1.56 7.99 18.02
C LYS A 230 -0.43 9.02 18.00
N GLU A 231 0.73 8.71 18.59
CA GLU A 231 1.91 9.55 18.62
C GLU A 231 2.55 9.71 17.24
N ASN A 232 2.44 8.68 16.37
CA ASN A 232 3.00 8.67 15.03
C ASN A 232 2.06 9.29 13.99
N LEU A 233 0.77 9.34 14.27
CA LEU A 233 -0.25 9.72 13.30
C LEU A 233 -0.01 11.10 12.66
N GLN A 234 0.46 12.09 13.42
CA GLN A 234 0.76 13.42 12.92
C GLN A 234 1.83 13.43 11.82
N TYR A 235 2.79 12.51 11.85
CA TYR A 235 3.87 12.40 10.86
C TYR A 235 3.41 11.70 9.57
N ALA A 236 2.32 10.94 9.64
CA ALA A 236 1.73 10.25 8.51
C ALA A 236 0.86 11.17 7.61
N PHE A 237 0.62 12.42 8.04
CA PHE A 237 -0.09 13.43 7.27
C PHE A 237 0.90 14.40 6.61
N PRO A 238 1.15 14.30 5.28
CA PRO A 238 2.13 15.16 4.59
C PRO A 238 1.84 16.65 4.75
N ASP A 239 0.57 17.03 4.71
CA ASP A 239 0.06 18.39 4.86
C ASP A 239 0.30 19.00 6.26
N PHE A 240 0.60 18.17 7.28
CA PHE A 240 0.94 18.66 8.62
C PHE A 240 2.42 18.97 8.78
N ARG A 241 3.31 18.37 7.97
CA ARG A 241 4.78 18.39 8.17
C ARG A 241 5.36 19.78 8.31
N GLY A 242 4.87 20.77 7.56
CA GLY A 242 5.34 22.16 7.62
C GLY A 242 5.00 22.89 8.93
N PHE A 243 4.10 22.35 9.73
CA PHE A 243 3.56 22.98 10.95
C PHE A 243 3.99 22.24 12.22
N LEU A 244 4.47 20.99 12.09
CA LEU A 244 4.92 20.22 13.26
C LEU A 244 6.12 20.90 13.91
N GLY A 245 6.15 20.90 15.24
CA GLY A 245 7.19 21.54 16.03
C GLY A 245 6.97 23.05 16.25
N ASN A 246 6.01 23.70 15.58
CA ASN A 246 5.70 25.13 15.72
C ASN A 246 4.53 25.41 16.68
N CYS A 247 4.01 24.38 17.35
CA CYS A 247 2.96 24.53 18.36
C CYS A 247 3.52 25.09 19.66
N GLN A 248 2.66 25.74 20.45
CA GLN A 248 3.02 26.24 21.78
C GLN A 248 3.45 25.10 22.73
N PHE A 249 2.90 23.90 22.60
CA PHE A 249 3.19 22.72 23.43
C PHE A 249 3.92 21.66 22.62
N HIS A 250 4.97 21.07 23.20
CA HIS A 250 5.76 20.02 22.54
C HIS A 250 4.99 18.70 22.31
N ASP A 251 4.04 18.41 23.21
CA ASP A 251 3.17 17.23 23.16
C ASP A 251 1.81 17.52 22.53
N CYS A 252 1.74 18.57 21.70
CA CYS A 252 0.51 18.99 21.05
C CYS A 252 -0.07 17.84 20.20
N THR A 253 -1.33 17.52 20.46
CA THR A 253 -2.07 16.50 19.71
C THR A 253 -2.89 17.10 18.56
N HIS A 254 -2.77 18.39 18.32
CA HIS A 254 -3.41 19.18 17.27
C HIS A 254 -4.96 19.15 17.29
N ARG A 255 -5.56 18.85 18.44
CA ARG A 255 -7.02 18.72 18.58
C ARG A 255 -7.68 19.93 19.25
N LYS A 256 -7.23 20.31 20.43
CA LYS A 256 -7.86 21.36 21.26
C LYS A 256 -6.88 22.36 21.87
N GLU A 257 -5.59 22.10 21.73
CA GLU A 257 -4.53 22.86 22.37
C GLU A 257 -4.50 24.30 21.85
N PRO A 258 -4.41 25.31 22.73
CA PRO A 258 -4.23 26.71 22.31
C PRO A 258 -2.83 26.87 21.67
N GLY A 259 -2.72 27.80 20.72
CA GLY A 259 -1.45 28.02 20.01
C GLY A 259 -0.97 26.85 19.16
N CYS A 260 -1.90 26.01 18.67
CA CYS A 260 -1.59 24.90 17.77
C CYS A 260 -1.38 25.41 16.34
N ALA A 261 -0.18 25.17 15.77
CA ALA A 261 0.16 25.59 14.42
C ALA A 261 -0.65 24.86 13.33
N VAL A 262 -0.96 23.58 13.54
CA VAL A 262 -1.80 22.79 12.61
C VAL A 262 -3.23 23.35 12.55
N ARG A 263 -3.81 23.73 13.69
CA ARG A 263 -5.14 24.35 13.71
C ARG A 263 -5.14 25.75 13.10
N ALA A 264 -4.10 26.54 13.33
CA ALA A 264 -3.95 27.83 12.66
C ALA A 264 -3.83 27.67 11.14
N ALA A 265 -3.13 26.63 10.68
CA ALA A 265 -3.03 26.29 9.25
C ALA A 265 -4.39 25.85 8.66
N LEU A 266 -5.20 25.11 9.42
CA LEU A 266 -6.58 24.79 9.03
C LEU A 266 -7.43 26.06 8.90
N GLU A 267 -7.40 26.95 9.90
CA GLU A 267 -8.15 28.22 9.92
C GLU A 267 -7.76 29.16 8.77
N SER A 268 -6.50 29.11 8.33
CA SER A 268 -5.99 29.90 7.20
C SER A 268 -6.14 29.19 5.83
N GLY A 269 -6.74 27.99 5.79
CA GLY A 269 -6.97 27.22 4.56
C GLY A 269 -5.73 26.55 3.98
N GLN A 270 -4.63 26.44 4.73
CA GLN A 270 -3.42 25.72 4.32
C GLN A 270 -3.54 24.20 4.54
N ILE A 271 -4.51 23.76 5.33
CA ILE A 271 -4.91 22.36 5.51
C ILE A 271 -6.39 22.25 5.16
N GLU A 272 -6.72 21.25 4.35
CA GLU A 272 -8.11 20.99 3.95
C GLU A 272 -8.93 20.47 5.14
N PRO A 273 -10.16 20.98 5.36
CA PRO A 273 -11.00 20.56 6.48
C PRO A 273 -11.29 19.06 6.50
N THR A 274 -11.48 18.44 5.34
CA THR A 274 -11.73 17.00 5.21
C THR A 274 -10.53 16.15 5.69
N ARG A 275 -9.31 16.63 5.44
CA ARG A 275 -8.08 16.00 5.89
C ARG A 275 -7.92 16.09 7.41
N TYR A 276 -8.18 17.26 7.95
CA TYR A 276 -8.14 17.46 9.41
C TYR A 276 -9.21 16.62 10.13
N ASP A 277 -10.44 16.54 9.57
CA ASP A 277 -11.49 15.66 10.11
C ASP A 277 -11.05 14.19 10.11
N SER A 278 -10.44 13.74 9.02
CA SER A 278 -9.86 12.40 8.94
C SER A 278 -8.79 12.16 10.00
N TYR A 279 -7.91 13.13 10.24
CA TYR A 279 -6.92 13.04 11.31
C TYR A 279 -7.58 12.86 12.68
N LEU A 280 -8.60 13.65 13.01
CA LEU A 280 -9.33 13.52 14.29
C LEU A 280 -9.96 12.14 14.46
N ARG A 281 -10.64 11.65 13.42
CA ARG A 281 -11.26 10.30 13.42
C ARG A 281 -10.24 9.19 13.61
N LEU A 282 -9.08 9.29 12.95
CA LEU A 282 -7.99 8.33 13.10
C LEU A 282 -7.34 8.40 14.47
N TYR A 283 -7.15 9.61 15.01
CA TYR A 283 -6.60 9.80 16.35
C TYR A 283 -7.49 9.17 17.41
N GLU A 284 -8.81 9.35 17.33
CA GLU A 284 -9.76 8.75 18.25
C GLU A 284 -9.69 7.21 18.23
N LYS A 285 -9.58 6.60 17.04
CA LYS A 285 -9.38 5.17 16.90
C LYS A 285 -8.04 4.71 17.50
N ALA A 286 -6.96 5.41 17.18
CA ALA A 286 -5.63 5.11 17.69
C ALA A 286 -5.52 5.24 19.22
N ALA A 287 -6.24 6.21 19.81
CA ALA A 287 -6.29 6.40 21.26
C ALA A 287 -6.98 5.25 22.03
N GLN A 288 -7.79 4.42 21.36
CA GLN A 288 -8.42 3.24 21.95
C GLN A 288 -7.49 2.03 21.99
N ILE A 289 -6.37 2.07 21.27
CA ILE A 289 -5.41 0.97 21.21
C ILE A 289 -4.67 0.90 22.54
N LYS A 290 -4.71 -0.26 23.15
CA LYS A 290 -4.00 -0.53 24.39
C LYS A 290 -2.68 -1.22 24.06
N LEU A 291 -1.55 -0.57 24.35
CA LEU A 291 -0.20 -1.05 24.02
C LEU A 291 0.11 -2.48 24.47
N TRP A 292 -0.55 -2.95 25.55
CA TRP A 292 -0.37 -4.32 26.05
C TRP A 292 -1.14 -5.38 25.25
N GLU A 293 -2.06 -4.98 24.37
CA GLU A 293 -2.79 -5.87 23.47
C GLU A 293 -2.03 -6.13 22.15
N LEU A 294 -0.91 -5.42 21.93
CA LEU A 294 -0.05 -5.52 20.75
C LEU A 294 1.08 -6.57 20.86
N LYS A 295 0.99 -7.52 21.82
CA LYS A 295 2.00 -8.57 22.04
C LYS A 295 1.75 -9.80 21.21
#